data_5134f62f71183308df364fcbb3e32754
#
_entry.id   5134f62f71183308df364fcbb3e32754
#
_cell.length_a   1.000
_cell.length_b   1.000
_cell.length_c   1.000
_cell.angle_alpha   90.00
_cell.angle_beta   90.00
_cell.angle_gamma   90.00
#
_symmetry.space_group_name_H-M   'P 1'
#
loop_
_entity.id
_entity.type
_entity.pdbx_description
1 polymer ?
#
loop_
_entity_poly.entity_id
_entity_poly.type
_entity_poly.pdbx_seq_one_letter_code
_entity_poly.pdbx_strand_id
1 'polypeptide(L)'
;AAQATACRIANNIIRGDGELGTAGNAIHLWSSSRMIVRDNVVSGHRDGLYFEFVRDTAIENNVSEDNLRYGLHFMFSHGCSYRENRFLRNGAGVAVMYTHDVIIERNEFRSNRGPAAYGLLLKDISESKVDGNRIEDNTVGLLIEGGGRLTIRRNTLARNGWALKLMANSPLNRIEENVFAGNSF
;
A
#
# COMPACT_ATOMS: atom_id res chain seq x y z
N ALA A 1 18.24 0.53 0.63
CA ALA A 1 19.06 -0.40 1.40
C ALA A 1 18.95 -1.79 0.80
N ALA A 2 20.02 -2.53 0.75
CA ALA A 2 20.05 -3.92 0.29
C ALA A 2 20.69 -4.79 1.38
N GLN A 3 20.08 -5.96 1.62
CA GLN A 3 20.56 -6.95 2.61
C GLN A 3 20.76 -6.35 4.01
N ALA A 4 19.95 -5.36 4.36
CA ALA A 4 20.02 -4.68 5.65
C ALA A 4 19.15 -5.41 6.69
N THR A 5 19.60 -5.42 7.93
CA THR A 5 18.88 -6.07 9.02
C THR A 5 18.86 -5.17 10.25
N ALA A 6 17.68 -5.06 10.87
CA ALA A 6 17.47 -4.30 12.11
C ALA A 6 17.92 -2.83 12.03
N CYS A 7 17.73 -2.20 10.86
CA CYS A 7 18.04 -0.80 10.64
C CYS A 7 16.78 0.07 10.69
N ARG A 8 16.97 1.36 10.86
CA ARG A 8 15.90 2.35 10.91
C ARG A 8 16.10 3.43 9.86
N ILE A 9 15.02 3.75 9.13
CA ILE A 9 14.92 4.89 8.20
C ILE A 9 13.79 5.77 8.73
N ALA A 10 14.09 6.91 9.28
CA ALA A 10 13.08 7.71 9.95
C ALA A 10 13.32 9.22 9.88
N ASN A 11 12.21 10.00 9.88
CA ASN A 11 12.22 11.47 9.93
C ASN A 11 12.94 12.12 8.73
N ASN A 12 12.84 11.52 7.54
CA ASN A 12 13.44 12.08 6.35
C ASN A 12 12.37 12.74 5.46
N ILE A 13 12.80 13.80 4.78
CA ILE A 13 12.04 14.40 3.67
C ILE A 13 12.82 14.13 2.40
N ILE A 14 12.22 13.35 1.47
CA ILE A 14 12.86 12.89 0.24
C ILE A 14 12.01 13.34 -0.94
N ARG A 15 12.54 14.22 -1.78
CA ARG A 15 11.83 14.78 -2.93
C ARG A 15 12.55 14.46 -4.22
N GLY A 16 11.83 13.92 -5.19
CA GLY A 16 12.27 13.75 -6.56
C GLY A 16 11.84 14.95 -7.43
N ASP A 17 12.29 14.96 -8.66
CA ASP A 17 11.96 15.97 -9.66
C ASP A 17 10.61 15.74 -10.37
N GLY A 18 10.02 14.55 -10.21
CA GLY A 18 8.77 14.18 -10.86
C GLY A 18 8.91 13.84 -12.35
N GLU A 19 10.12 13.69 -12.87
CA GLU A 19 10.36 13.38 -14.27
C GLU A 19 10.40 11.86 -14.54
N LEU A 20 9.56 11.39 -15.47
CA LEU A 20 9.40 9.97 -15.81
C LEU A 20 10.69 9.27 -16.25
N GLY A 21 11.61 9.97 -16.88
CA GLY A 21 12.85 9.40 -17.46
C GLY A 21 13.96 9.16 -16.44
N THR A 22 13.96 9.90 -15.33
CA THR A 22 15.04 9.91 -14.34
C THR A 22 14.62 9.44 -12.96
N ALA A 23 13.31 9.40 -12.70
CA ALA A 23 12.76 9.09 -11.38
C ALA A 23 13.06 7.65 -10.94
N GLY A 24 13.82 7.53 -9.85
CA GLY A 24 14.03 6.29 -9.11
C GLY A 24 12.95 6.07 -8.03
N ASN A 25 13.21 5.19 -7.08
CA ASN A 25 12.39 4.98 -5.89
C ASN A 25 12.96 5.84 -4.73
N ALA A 26 12.10 6.48 -3.94
CA ALA A 26 12.57 7.31 -2.83
C ALA A 26 13.21 6.45 -1.72
N ILE A 27 12.50 5.45 -1.22
CA ILE A 27 13.03 4.47 -0.27
C ILE A 27 12.92 3.08 -0.90
N HIS A 28 14.06 2.46 -1.15
CA HIS A 28 14.14 1.12 -1.73
C HIS A 28 14.78 0.14 -0.72
N LEU A 29 14.02 -0.87 -0.31
CA LEU A 29 14.49 -2.01 0.48
C LEU A 29 14.48 -3.26 -0.40
N TRP A 30 15.61 -3.96 -0.44
CA TRP A 30 15.77 -5.22 -1.13
C TRP A 30 16.41 -6.24 -0.20
N SER A 31 15.81 -7.43 -0.11
CA SER A 31 16.33 -8.54 0.71
C SER A 31 16.73 -8.14 2.14
N SER A 32 15.84 -7.36 2.79
CA SER A 32 16.10 -6.78 4.10
C SER A 32 15.10 -7.27 5.16
N SER A 33 15.45 -7.22 6.43
CA SER A 33 14.58 -7.72 7.49
C SER A 33 14.65 -6.90 8.78
N ARG A 34 13.58 -6.98 9.59
CA ARG A 34 13.45 -6.30 10.89
C ARG A 34 13.77 -4.80 10.82
N MET A 35 13.38 -4.19 9.70
CA MET A 35 13.55 -2.76 9.48
C MET A 35 12.45 -1.97 10.18
N ILE A 36 12.74 -0.71 10.49
CA ILE A 36 11.75 0.28 10.89
C ILE A 36 11.80 1.43 9.89
N VAL A 37 10.71 1.63 9.14
CA VAL A 37 10.57 2.76 8.20
C VAL A 37 9.44 3.64 8.71
N ARG A 38 9.75 4.79 9.28
CA ARG A 38 8.71 5.61 9.90
C ARG A 38 8.94 7.12 9.80
N ASP A 39 7.87 7.87 9.89
CA ASP A 39 7.90 9.33 9.96
C ASP A 39 8.64 9.97 8.76
N ASN A 40 8.62 9.32 7.59
CA ASN A 40 9.23 9.88 6.39
C ASN A 40 8.16 10.53 5.50
N VAL A 41 8.56 11.58 4.80
CA VAL A 41 7.75 12.22 3.76
C VAL A 41 8.47 12.05 2.42
N VAL A 42 7.85 11.36 1.48
CA VAL A 42 8.43 11.08 0.16
C VAL A 42 7.51 11.55 -0.95
N SER A 43 8.05 12.20 -1.98
CA SER A 43 7.27 12.73 -3.10
C SER A 43 8.08 12.87 -4.38
N GLY A 44 7.40 12.88 -5.54
CA GLY A 44 8.00 13.17 -6.84
C GLY A 44 8.93 12.08 -7.38
N HIS A 45 8.80 10.85 -6.90
CA HIS A 45 9.58 9.70 -7.35
C HIS A 45 8.75 8.79 -8.28
N ARG A 46 9.39 7.82 -8.93
CA ARG A 46 8.67 6.77 -9.64
C ARG A 46 7.77 5.98 -8.69
N ASP A 47 8.35 5.41 -7.64
CA ASP A 47 7.66 4.83 -6.51
C ASP A 47 8.14 5.53 -5.23
N GLY A 48 7.23 5.91 -4.36
CA GLY A 48 7.62 6.51 -3.08
C GLY A 48 8.39 5.51 -2.23
N LEU A 49 7.79 4.36 -1.98
CA LEU A 49 8.41 3.24 -1.27
C LEU A 49 8.42 2.01 -2.19
N TYR A 50 9.54 1.29 -2.25
CA TYR A 50 9.67 0.05 -3.01
C TYR A 50 10.34 -1.02 -2.17
N PHE A 51 9.61 -2.12 -1.87
CA PHE A 51 10.10 -3.19 -1.00
C PHE A 51 9.97 -4.53 -1.72
N GLU A 52 11.06 -5.26 -1.77
CA GLU A 52 11.13 -6.57 -2.39
C GLU A 52 11.97 -7.53 -1.55
N PHE A 53 11.45 -8.73 -1.30
CA PHE A 53 12.05 -9.73 -0.40
C PHE A 53 12.33 -9.20 1.01
N VAL A 54 11.41 -8.38 1.55
CA VAL A 54 11.52 -7.78 2.89
C VAL A 54 10.73 -8.62 3.90
N ARG A 55 11.25 -8.77 5.12
CA ARG A 55 10.61 -9.57 6.17
C ARG A 55 10.53 -8.81 7.50
N ASP A 56 9.46 -9.09 8.25
CA ASP A 56 9.31 -8.68 9.65
C ASP A 56 9.59 -7.19 9.88
N THR A 57 9.07 -6.34 9.00
CA THR A 57 9.38 -4.91 8.94
C THR A 57 8.16 -4.07 9.30
N ALA A 58 8.37 -3.04 10.09
CA ALA A 58 7.35 -2.06 10.45
C ALA A 58 7.46 -0.80 9.58
N ILE A 59 6.34 -0.45 8.93
CA ILE A 59 6.19 0.72 8.06
C ILE A 59 5.10 1.60 8.66
N GLU A 60 5.48 2.70 9.32
CA GLU A 60 4.58 3.44 10.20
C GLU A 60 4.65 4.95 9.96
N ASN A 61 3.49 5.60 9.98
CA ASN A 61 3.37 7.06 9.95
C ASN A 61 4.16 7.75 8.82
N ASN A 62 4.30 7.10 7.65
CA ASN A 62 4.92 7.73 6.49
C ASN A 62 3.88 8.43 5.64
N VAL A 63 4.30 9.50 4.95
CA VAL A 63 3.54 10.15 3.90
C VAL A 63 4.24 9.86 2.58
N SER A 64 3.51 9.25 1.63
CA SER A 64 3.99 8.99 0.27
C SER A 64 3.00 9.60 -0.70
N GLU A 65 3.40 10.69 -1.36
CA GLU A 65 2.48 11.51 -2.14
C GLU A 65 3.09 11.99 -3.46
N ASP A 66 2.21 12.25 -4.42
CA ASP A 66 2.56 12.83 -5.72
C ASP A 66 3.67 12.03 -6.44
N ASN A 67 3.69 10.70 -6.28
CA ASN A 67 4.62 9.84 -6.99
C ASN A 67 4.01 9.40 -8.32
N LEU A 68 4.87 9.20 -9.32
CA LEU A 68 4.48 8.95 -10.70
C LEU A 68 3.75 7.62 -10.89
N ARG A 69 4.11 6.61 -10.11
CA ARG A 69 3.52 5.28 -10.18
C ARG A 69 2.88 4.89 -8.85
N TYR A 70 3.64 4.34 -7.91
CA TYR A 70 3.09 3.85 -6.65
C TYR A 70 3.49 4.72 -5.46
N GLY A 71 2.56 4.90 -4.54
CA GLY A 71 2.90 5.35 -3.20
C GLY A 71 3.76 4.31 -2.46
N LEU A 72 3.35 3.02 -2.53
CA LEU A 72 4.14 1.89 -2.08
C LEU A 72 3.97 0.71 -3.04
N HIS A 73 5.06 0.14 -3.49
CA HIS A 73 5.14 -1.10 -4.24
C HIS A 73 5.85 -2.17 -3.40
N PHE A 74 5.16 -3.27 -3.12
CA PHE A 74 5.60 -4.26 -2.16
C PHE A 74 5.40 -5.67 -2.73
N MET A 75 6.48 -6.42 -2.86
CA MET A 75 6.44 -7.76 -3.47
C MET A 75 7.29 -8.76 -2.68
N PHE A 76 6.84 -10.02 -2.69
CA PHE A 76 7.57 -11.17 -2.11
C PHE A 76 8.07 -10.92 -0.69
N SER A 77 7.30 -10.17 0.10
CA SER A 77 7.72 -9.68 1.40
C SER A 77 6.68 -10.10 2.45
N HIS A 78 7.10 -10.66 3.55
CA HIS A 78 6.23 -11.36 4.49
C HIS A 78 6.36 -10.85 5.92
N GLY A 79 5.33 -11.05 6.75
CA GLY A 79 5.36 -10.70 8.16
C GLY A 79 5.45 -9.19 8.43
N CYS A 80 5.09 -8.35 7.46
CA CYS A 80 5.25 -6.90 7.57
C CYS A 80 3.97 -6.20 8.04
N SER A 81 4.13 -5.05 8.67
CA SER A 81 3.02 -4.23 9.11
C SER A 81 3.08 -2.81 8.55
N TYR A 82 1.94 -2.35 8.03
CA TYR A 82 1.72 -0.99 7.51
C TYR A 82 0.70 -0.32 8.40
N ARG A 83 1.10 0.68 9.17
CA ARG A 83 0.22 1.39 10.09
C ARG A 83 0.32 2.89 9.96
N GLU A 84 -0.84 3.54 9.98
CA GLU A 84 -0.95 5.00 10.06
C GLU A 84 -0.21 5.75 8.93
N ASN A 85 0.02 5.09 7.79
CA ASN A 85 0.64 5.72 6.63
C ASN A 85 -0.42 6.44 5.79
N ARG A 86 0.04 7.41 5.02
CA ARG A 86 -0.79 8.17 4.09
C ARG A 86 -0.23 8.03 2.67
N PHE A 87 -1.04 7.52 1.75
CA PHE A 87 -0.72 7.34 0.34
C PHE A 87 -1.66 8.22 -0.49
N LEU A 88 -1.15 9.37 -0.92
CA LEU A 88 -1.97 10.47 -1.44
C LEU A 88 -1.56 10.86 -2.86
N ARG A 89 -2.53 11.01 -3.76
CA ARG A 89 -2.32 11.56 -5.11
C ARG A 89 -1.20 10.89 -5.91
N ASN A 90 -0.99 9.60 -5.71
CA ASN A 90 -0.06 8.82 -6.52
C ASN A 90 -0.75 8.32 -7.79
N GLY A 91 0.01 7.90 -8.78
CA GLY A 91 -0.51 7.20 -9.96
C GLY A 91 -1.30 5.94 -9.59
N ALA A 92 -0.87 5.24 -8.54
CA ALA A 92 -1.62 4.23 -7.79
C ALA A 92 -1.20 4.30 -6.32
N GLY A 93 -2.10 3.96 -5.40
CA GLY A 93 -1.81 4.05 -3.96
C GLY A 93 -0.78 3.01 -3.53
N VAL A 94 -1.23 1.82 -3.22
CA VAL A 94 -0.38 0.73 -2.73
C VAL A 94 -0.65 -0.56 -3.47
N ALA A 95 0.39 -1.24 -3.89
CA ALA A 95 0.34 -2.60 -4.42
C ALA A 95 1.08 -3.57 -3.49
N VAL A 96 0.35 -4.55 -2.95
CA VAL A 96 0.87 -5.63 -2.10
C VAL A 96 0.71 -6.94 -2.88
N MET A 97 1.82 -7.58 -3.23
CA MET A 97 1.78 -8.72 -4.14
C MET A 97 2.65 -9.88 -3.67
N TYR A 98 2.16 -11.12 -3.94
CA TYR A 98 2.90 -12.37 -3.71
C TYR A 98 3.41 -12.52 -2.28
N THR A 99 2.52 -12.31 -1.30
CA THR A 99 2.92 -12.21 0.10
C THR A 99 1.92 -12.89 1.06
N HIS A 100 2.30 -13.00 2.30
CA HIS A 100 1.44 -13.51 3.38
C HIS A 100 1.80 -12.86 4.73
N ASP A 101 0.90 -13.01 5.72
CA ASP A 101 1.09 -12.51 7.07
C ASP A 101 1.34 -10.98 7.12
N VAL A 102 0.56 -10.22 6.36
CA VAL A 102 0.66 -8.76 6.30
C VAL A 102 -0.48 -8.11 7.08
N ILE A 103 -0.14 -7.07 7.82
CA ILE A 103 -1.09 -6.24 8.58
C ILE A 103 -1.14 -4.84 7.97
N ILE A 104 -2.31 -4.42 7.49
CA ILE A 104 -2.56 -3.11 6.88
C ILE A 104 -3.62 -2.41 7.73
N GLU A 105 -3.20 -1.53 8.64
CA GLU A 105 -4.08 -0.95 9.66
C GLU A 105 -4.02 0.58 9.70
N ARG A 106 -5.18 1.21 9.79
CA ARG A 106 -5.34 2.67 10.00
C ARG A 106 -4.57 3.55 9.02
N ASN A 107 -4.41 3.09 7.78
CA ASN A 107 -3.80 3.89 6.72
C ASN A 107 -4.85 4.72 5.98
N GLU A 108 -4.39 5.79 5.34
CA GLU A 108 -5.17 6.61 4.42
C GLU A 108 -4.69 6.38 2.98
N PHE A 109 -5.60 5.94 2.09
CA PHE A 109 -5.38 5.81 0.65
C PHE A 109 -6.32 6.77 -0.06
N ARG A 110 -5.83 7.93 -0.51
CA ARG A 110 -6.73 8.95 -1.04
C ARG A 110 -6.24 9.58 -2.33
N SER A 111 -7.22 9.80 -3.23
CA SER A 111 -7.03 10.53 -4.49
C SER A 111 -5.96 9.91 -5.41
N ASN A 112 -5.73 8.61 -5.30
CA ASN A 112 -4.85 7.90 -6.21
C ASN A 112 -5.62 7.63 -7.51
N ARG A 113 -5.26 8.29 -8.58
CA ARG A 113 -6.02 8.31 -9.83
C ARG A 113 -5.11 8.16 -11.03
N GLY A 114 -5.47 7.25 -11.92
CA GLY A 114 -4.76 6.97 -13.17
C GLY A 114 -5.48 5.89 -13.96
N PRO A 115 -5.01 5.51 -15.15
CA PRO A 115 -5.68 4.54 -16.02
C PRO A 115 -5.90 3.16 -15.37
N ALA A 116 -5.04 2.77 -14.46
CA ALA A 116 -5.12 1.52 -13.70
C ALA A 116 -4.96 1.76 -12.19
N ALA A 117 -5.45 2.91 -11.71
CA ALA A 117 -5.23 3.33 -10.34
C ALA A 117 -6.18 2.64 -9.35
N TYR A 118 -5.64 2.34 -8.22
CA TYR A 118 -6.36 1.83 -7.05
C TYR A 118 -5.80 2.49 -5.78
N GLY A 119 -6.62 2.55 -4.75
CA GLY A 119 -6.14 2.92 -3.41
C GLY A 119 -5.23 1.81 -2.86
N LEU A 120 -5.76 0.58 -2.84
CA LEU A 120 -5.04 -0.61 -2.38
C LEU A 120 -5.29 -1.80 -3.31
N LEU A 121 -4.22 -2.38 -3.84
CA LEU A 121 -4.23 -3.67 -4.55
C LEU A 121 -3.65 -4.75 -3.65
N LEU A 122 -4.38 -5.87 -3.53
CA LEU A 122 -3.94 -7.11 -2.91
C LEU A 122 -3.92 -8.20 -3.99
N LYS A 123 -2.72 -8.60 -4.42
CA LYS A 123 -2.55 -9.60 -5.47
C LYS A 123 -1.76 -10.80 -4.97
N ASP A 124 -2.38 -12.00 -5.12
CA ASP A 124 -1.79 -13.27 -4.65
C ASP A 124 -1.28 -13.17 -3.19
N ILE A 125 -2.15 -12.69 -2.32
CA ILE A 125 -1.88 -12.48 -0.90
C ILE A 125 -2.70 -13.42 -0.03
N SER A 126 -2.15 -13.89 1.08
CA SER A 126 -2.87 -14.76 2.01
C SER A 126 -2.62 -14.41 3.48
N GLU A 127 -3.45 -14.99 4.39
CA GLU A 127 -3.30 -14.89 5.85
C GLU A 127 -3.09 -13.44 6.35
N SER A 128 -3.76 -12.48 5.74
CA SER A 128 -3.46 -11.05 5.95
C SER A 128 -4.68 -10.28 6.43
N LYS A 129 -4.43 -9.12 7.03
CA LYS A 129 -5.46 -8.30 7.66
C LYS A 129 -5.46 -6.88 7.10
N VAL A 130 -6.64 -6.39 6.75
CA VAL A 130 -6.89 -5.00 6.31
C VAL A 130 -7.94 -4.41 7.25
N ASP A 131 -7.54 -3.54 8.18
CA ASP A 131 -8.39 -3.14 9.30
C ASP A 131 -8.36 -1.63 9.55
N GLY A 132 -9.53 -1.01 9.66
CA GLY A 132 -9.66 0.38 10.05
C GLY A 132 -9.04 1.40 9.09
N ASN A 133 -8.85 1.05 7.82
CA ASN A 133 -8.28 1.96 6.84
C ASN A 133 -9.34 2.89 6.24
N ARG A 134 -8.88 4.04 5.76
CA ARG A 134 -9.66 5.01 5.02
C ARG A 134 -9.24 5.00 3.55
N ILE A 135 -10.15 4.61 2.66
CA ILE A 135 -9.89 4.40 1.23
C ILE A 135 -10.88 5.26 0.44
N GLU A 136 -10.44 6.42 -0.04
CA GLU A 136 -11.35 7.44 -0.54
C GLU A 136 -10.85 8.10 -1.82
N ASP A 137 -11.81 8.51 -2.65
CA ASP A 137 -11.56 9.33 -3.84
C ASP A 137 -10.60 8.67 -4.85
N ASN A 138 -10.49 7.33 -4.87
CA ASN A 138 -9.64 6.59 -5.80
C ASN A 138 -10.44 6.12 -7.03
N THR A 139 -9.76 5.74 -8.10
CA THR A 139 -10.42 5.09 -9.27
C THR A 139 -11.04 3.75 -8.85
N VAL A 140 -10.27 2.89 -8.20
CA VAL A 140 -10.73 1.70 -7.50
C VAL A 140 -10.28 1.82 -6.04
N GLY A 141 -11.18 1.64 -5.08
CA GLY A 141 -10.81 1.70 -3.68
C GLY A 141 -9.91 0.52 -3.28
N LEU A 142 -10.48 -0.66 -3.20
CA LEU A 142 -9.79 -1.90 -2.88
C LEU A 142 -9.96 -2.90 -4.02
N LEU A 143 -8.85 -3.40 -4.57
CA LEU A 143 -8.82 -4.45 -5.57
C LEU A 143 -8.15 -5.70 -4.99
N ILE A 144 -8.85 -6.85 -5.04
CA ILE A 144 -8.34 -8.15 -4.59
C ILE A 144 -8.30 -9.08 -5.78
N GLU A 145 -7.12 -9.60 -6.10
CA GLU A 145 -6.86 -10.55 -7.18
C GLU A 145 -6.05 -11.73 -6.64
N GLY A 146 -6.64 -12.92 -6.59
CA GLY A 146 -5.96 -14.11 -6.07
C GLY A 146 -5.69 -14.10 -4.55
N GLY A 147 -6.49 -13.36 -3.77
CA GLY A 147 -6.32 -13.28 -2.31
C GLY A 147 -7.12 -14.32 -1.53
N GLY A 148 -6.50 -15.00 -0.58
CA GLY A 148 -7.17 -16.00 0.25
C GLY A 148 -6.95 -15.85 1.75
N ARG A 149 -7.95 -16.20 2.56
CA ARG A 149 -7.95 -16.10 4.04
C ARG A 149 -7.60 -14.70 4.55
N LEU A 150 -8.15 -13.67 3.87
CA LEU A 150 -8.03 -12.29 4.27
C LEU A 150 -9.14 -11.92 5.25
N THR A 151 -8.80 -11.08 6.22
CA THR A 151 -9.79 -10.41 7.08
C THR A 151 -9.80 -8.92 6.76
N ILE A 152 -10.91 -8.45 6.16
CA ILE A 152 -11.08 -7.07 5.71
C ILE A 152 -12.24 -6.47 6.50
N ARG A 153 -11.94 -5.64 7.49
CA ARG A 153 -12.96 -5.13 8.39
C ARG A 153 -12.74 -3.70 8.84
N ARG A 154 -13.82 -3.06 9.26
CA ARG A 154 -13.83 -1.69 9.82
C ARG A 154 -13.16 -0.65 8.91
N ASN A 155 -13.08 -0.91 7.61
CA ASN A 155 -12.58 0.06 6.66
C ASN A 155 -13.71 0.97 6.18
N THR A 156 -13.36 2.21 5.87
CA THR A 156 -14.26 3.14 5.18
C THR A 156 -13.82 3.25 3.73
N LEU A 157 -14.68 2.81 2.79
CA LEU A 157 -14.48 2.93 1.35
C LEU A 157 -15.49 3.95 0.80
N ALA A 158 -15.03 5.15 0.52
CA ALA A 158 -15.94 6.25 0.16
C ALA A 158 -15.52 7.00 -1.09
N ARG A 159 -16.51 7.39 -1.90
CA ARG A 159 -16.35 8.21 -3.11
C ARG A 159 -15.33 7.67 -4.11
N ASN A 160 -15.14 6.35 -4.14
CA ASN A 160 -14.34 5.69 -5.17
C ASN A 160 -15.18 5.44 -6.43
N GLY A 161 -14.54 5.26 -7.57
CA GLY A 161 -15.21 4.75 -8.76
C GLY A 161 -15.79 3.35 -8.48
N TRP A 162 -14.94 2.43 -8.09
CA TRP A 162 -15.32 1.12 -7.53
C TRP A 162 -14.92 1.08 -6.07
N ALA A 163 -15.85 0.75 -5.19
CA ALA A 163 -15.48 0.60 -3.76
C ALA A 163 -14.57 -0.59 -3.55
N LEU A 164 -15.05 -1.77 -3.98
CA LEU A 164 -14.34 -3.05 -3.85
C LEU A 164 -14.47 -3.82 -5.17
N LYS A 165 -13.35 -4.30 -5.69
CA LYS A 165 -13.32 -5.31 -6.76
C LYS A 165 -12.72 -6.61 -6.23
N LEU A 166 -13.50 -7.66 -6.26
CA LEU A 166 -13.07 -9.00 -5.91
C LEU A 166 -12.98 -9.83 -7.19
N MET A 167 -11.78 -10.21 -7.58
CA MET A 167 -11.51 -11.00 -8.77
C MET A 167 -11.51 -12.49 -8.44
N ALA A 168 -11.48 -13.33 -9.47
CA ALA A 168 -11.46 -14.79 -9.32
C ALA A 168 -10.31 -15.31 -8.44
N ASN A 169 -10.47 -16.53 -7.90
CA ASN A 169 -9.49 -17.18 -7.02
C ASN A 169 -9.22 -16.46 -5.69
N SER A 170 -10.28 -15.97 -5.06
CA SER A 170 -10.18 -15.29 -3.76
C SER A 170 -10.97 -16.05 -2.68
N PRO A 171 -10.54 -17.25 -2.26
CA PRO A 171 -11.28 -18.09 -1.34
C PRO A 171 -11.14 -17.66 0.13
N LEU A 172 -12.17 -17.99 0.93
CA LEU A 172 -12.17 -17.91 2.39
C LEU A 172 -11.90 -16.51 2.97
N ASN A 173 -12.20 -15.46 2.22
CA ASN A 173 -12.07 -14.09 2.71
C ASN A 173 -13.26 -13.69 3.57
N ARG A 174 -13.02 -12.94 4.62
CA ARG A 174 -14.04 -12.34 5.49
C ARG A 174 -14.04 -10.83 5.26
N ILE A 175 -15.18 -10.31 4.80
CA ILE A 175 -15.38 -8.88 4.53
C ILE A 175 -16.56 -8.44 5.41
N GLU A 176 -16.27 -7.78 6.51
CA GLU A 176 -17.25 -7.51 7.56
C GLU A 176 -17.04 -6.12 8.21
N GLU A 177 -18.09 -5.54 8.73
CA GLU A 177 -18.04 -4.27 9.47
C GLU A 177 -17.44 -3.08 8.67
N ASN A 178 -17.45 -3.13 7.34
CA ASN A 178 -16.94 -2.03 6.51
C ASN A 178 -18.05 -1.04 6.16
N VAL A 179 -17.68 0.21 5.98
CA VAL A 179 -18.57 1.27 5.51
C VAL A 179 -18.31 1.54 4.03
N PHE A 180 -19.33 1.44 3.20
CA PHE A 180 -19.31 1.78 1.77
C PHE A 180 -20.21 3.00 1.55
N ALA A 181 -19.66 4.13 1.12
CA ALA A 181 -20.42 5.37 1.02
C ALA A 181 -20.09 6.19 -0.24
N GLY A 182 -21.10 6.53 -1.03
CA GLY A 182 -20.97 7.43 -2.18
C GLY A 182 -20.03 6.94 -3.29
N ASN A 183 -19.82 5.64 -3.41
CA ASN A 183 -19.07 5.05 -4.51
C ASN A 183 -19.99 4.91 -5.74
N SER A 184 -19.40 4.89 -6.95
CA SER A 184 -20.19 4.72 -8.18
C SER A 184 -20.60 3.25 -8.39
N PHE A 185 -19.75 2.31 -7.97
CA PHE A 185 -19.98 0.87 -8.03
C PHE A 185 -19.48 0.17 -6.77
#